data_2523aa09ba9785663f9311f436c6c537
#
_entry.id   2523aa09ba9785663f9311f436c6c537
#
_cell.length_a   1.000
_cell.length_b   1.000
_cell.length_c   1.000
_cell.angle_alpha   90.00
_cell.angle_beta   90.00
_cell.angle_gamma   90.00
#
_symmetry.space_group_name_H-M   'P 1'
#
loop_
_entity.id
_entity.type
_entity.pdbx_description
1 polymer ?
#
loop_
_entity_poly.entity_id
_entity_poly.type
_entity_poly.pdbx_seq_one_letter_code
_entity_poly.pdbx_strand_id
1 'polypeptide(L)'
;MNILRFEKAVYTLPILFGSALHIDRVAKIQKYSQSKYNFKLPIHSFYGAPTNSIWNGGRPPYYNDSMVSNKTKQYYKNIDAHKYLTYTNYLAGDYLDDPVSNLALKMLSKDDGVIITDERLHKYIRKTYPKLKTKASVVKITKEQPNERSAEYYNQLLDRYDYILLHPDDNTDLDLITQIKDLSRVEVLIDERCTRNCRVRDLHYDINAQSNIPIRDRDSNIMEQEGTLWSKYCPREKAVVLKNGKEKLDILVNTLDEIQDLYNMGIRRFKTSGRGS
;
A
#
# COMPACT_ATOMS: atom_id res chain seq x y z
N MET A 1 -15.05 9.71 -27.07
CA MET A 1 -14.15 9.05 -26.11
C MET A 1 -15.03 8.55 -24.96
N ASN A 2 -15.32 7.25 -24.94
CA ASN A 2 -16.12 6.65 -23.85
C ASN A 2 -15.27 6.67 -22.57
N ILE A 3 -15.69 7.46 -21.60
CA ILE A 3 -15.05 7.49 -20.29
C ILE A 3 -15.54 6.24 -19.57
N LEU A 4 -14.61 5.33 -19.30
CA LEU A 4 -14.88 4.16 -18.47
C LEU A 4 -15.25 4.65 -17.07
N ARG A 5 -16.51 4.54 -16.70
CA ARG A 5 -17.00 4.88 -15.35
C ARG A 5 -17.09 3.59 -14.54
N PHE A 6 -16.23 3.45 -13.58
CA PHE A 6 -16.29 2.37 -12.61
C PHE A 6 -17.23 2.78 -11.47
N GLU A 7 -18.54 2.72 -11.69
CA GLU A 7 -19.58 3.30 -10.82
C GLU A 7 -19.53 2.86 -9.37
N LYS A 8 -19.10 1.60 -9.13
CA LYS A 8 -18.99 1.02 -7.79
C LYS A 8 -17.54 0.91 -7.30
N ALA A 9 -16.59 1.40 -8.07
CA ALA A 9 -15.19 1.38 -7.65
C ALA A 9 -14.93 2.43 -6.57
N VAL A 10 -14.02 2.11 -5.65
CA VAL A 10 -13.54 3.01 -4.62
C VAL A 10 -12.02 3.04 -4.61
N TYR A 11 -11.46 4.20 -4.26
CA TYR A 11 -10.02 4.44 -4.35
C TYR A 11 -9.40 4.69 -2.98
N THR A 12 -8.22 4.11 -2.79
CA THR A 12 -7.35 4.31 -1.61
C THR A 12 -6.11 5.09 -2.02
N LEU A 13 -5.86 6.23 -1.36
CA LEU A 13 -4.80 7.18 -1.73
C LEU A 13 -3.72 7.30 -0.64
N PRO A 14 -2.42 7.47 -1.01
CA PRO A 14 -1.28 7.42 -0.10
C PRO A 14 -0.94 8.78 0.56
N ILE A 15 -1.93 9.51 1.05
CA ILE A 15 -1.71 10.88 1.55
C ILE A 15 -2.13 11.10 3.01
N LEU A 16 -2.29 10.03 3.81
CA LEU A 16 -2.73 10.17 5.21
C LEU A 16 -1.82 11.10 6.04
N PHE A 17 -0.53 11.06 5.79
CA PHE A 17 0.45 11.97 6.38
C PHE A 17 1.09 12.88 5.31
N GLY A 18 0.38 13.08 4.21
CA GLY A 18 0.85 13.92 3.11
C GLY A 18 0.87 15.40 3.45
N SER A 19 1.73 16.14 2.77
CA SER A 19 1.79 17.60 2.88
C SER A 19 0.51 18.26 2.37
N ALA A 20 0.30 19.54 2.74
CA ALA A 20 -0.82 20.34 2.22
C ALA A 20 -0.88 20.37 0.68
N LEU A 21 0.29 20.30 0.02
CA LEU A 21 0.38 20.26 -1.44
C LEU A 21 -0.29 19.00 -2.03
N HIS A 22 -0.09 17.84 -1.42
CA HIS A 22 -0.73 16.59 -1.87
C HIS A 22 -2.25 16.66 -1.73
N ILE A 23 -2.72 17.23 -0.63
CA ILE A 23 -4.15 17.46 -0.40
C ILE A 23 -4.75 18.40 -1.47
N ASP A 24 -4.05 19.49 -1.79
CA ASP A 24 -4.50 20.42 -2.83
C ASP A 24 -4.55 19.77 -4.22
N ARG A 25 -3.60 18.89 -4.53
CA ARG A 25 -3.60 18.12 -5.78
C ARG A 25 -4.84 17.23 -5.88
N VAL A 26 -5.16 16.49 -4.82
CA VAL A 26 -6.35 15.62 -4.79
C VAL A 26 -7.62 16.44 -4.90
N ALA A 27 -7.74 17.56 -4.19
CA ALA A 27 -8.88 18.48 -4.30
C ALA A 27 -9.04 19.01 -5.72
N LYS A 28 -7.94 19.38 -6.38
CA LYS A 28 -7.95 19.84 -7.79
C LYS A 28 -8.40 18.73 -8.74
N ILE A 29 -7.93 17.51 -8.55
CA ILE A 29 -8.33 16.33 -9.36
C ILE A 29 -9.83 16.08 -9.18
N GLN A 30 -10.35 16.12 -7.97
CA GLN A 30 -11.79 15.96 -7.71
C GLN A 30 -12.62 17.06 -8.37
N LYS A 31 -12.18 18.32 -8.24
CA LYS A 31 -12.86 19.46 -8.88
C LYS A 31 -12.85 19.33 -10.39
N TYR A 32 -11.72 18.96 -10.99
CA TYR A 32 -11.59 18.73 -12.42
C TYR A 32 -12.50 17.60 -12.91
N SER A 33 -12.48 16.47 -12.24
CA SER A 33 -13.34 15.32 -12.55
C SER A 33 -14.81 15.68 -12.47
N GLN A 34 -15.22 16.41 -11.43
CA GLN A 34 -16.60 16.87 -11.28
C GLN A 34 -17.01 17.86 -12.38
N SER A 35 -16.14 18.85 -12.70
CA SER A 35 -16.49 19.89 -13.68
C SER A 35 -16.51 19.38 -15.11
N LYS A 36 -15.54 18.51 -15.47
CA LYS A 36 -15.38 18.02 -16.85
C LYS A 36 -16.23 16.80 -17.18
N TYR A 37 -16.45 15.93 -16.19
CA TYR A 37 -17.07 14.62 -16.43
C TYR A 37 -18.34 14.40 -15.62
N ASN A 38 -18.76 15.39 -14.83
CA ASN A 38 -19.83 15.26 -13.85
C ASN A 38 -19.70 14.01 -12.97
N PHE A 39 -18.46 13.72 -12.54
CA PHE A 39 -18.10 12.54 -11.77
C PHE A 39 -17.19 12.93 -10.62
N LYS A 40 -17.61 12.64 -9.38
CA LYS A 40 -16.79 12.79 -8.19
C LYS A 40 -16.03 11.50 -7.95
N LEU A 41 -14.69 11.56 -7.94
CA LEU A 41 -13.84 10.40 -7.65
C LEU A 41 -14.20 9.81 -6.27
N PRO A 42 -14.65 8.57 -6.16
CA PRO A 42 -15.08 7.96 -4.91
C PRO A 42 -13.86 7.53 -4.07
N ILE A 43 -13.33 8.45 -3.29
CA ILE A 43 -12.22 8.18 -2.38
C ILE A 43 -12.79 7.47 -1.14
N HIS A 44 -12.39 6.22 -0.94
CA HIS A 44 -12.79 5.41 0.20
C HIS A 44 -11.89 5.66 1.41
N SER A 45 -10.58 5.74 1.20
CA SER A 45 -9.64 5.86 2.30
C SER A 45 -8.34 6.53 1.92
N PHE A 46 -7.67 7.04 2.94
CA PHE A 46 -6.29 7.50 2.88
C PHE A 46 -5.41 6.57 3.69
N TYR A 47 -4.18 6.32 3.22
CA TYR A 47 -3.24 5.49 3.97
C TYR A 47 -1.87 6.16 4.12
N GLY A 48 -1.14 5.75 5.16
CA GLY A 48 0.21 6.22 5.45
C GLY A 48 0.69 5.74 6.81
N ALA A 49 1.94 6.04 7.15
CA ALA A 49 2.51 5.79 8.45
C ALA A 49 3.07 7.08 9.04
N PRO A 50 3.00 7.28 10.37
CA PRO A 50 3.66 8.41 11.00
C PRO A 50 5.18 8.28 10.90
N THR A 51 5.87 9.42 10.84
CA THR A 51 7.33 9.46 10.90
C THR A 51 7.83 8.80 12.18
N ASN A 52 8.95 8.12 12.11
CA ASN A 52 9.58 7.41 13.23
C ASN A 52 8.73 6.26 13.84
N SER A 53 7.73 5.77 13.12
CA SER A 53 7.01 4.55 13.50
C SER A 53 7.88 3.33 13.20
N ILE A 54 8.21 2.55 14.22
CA ILE A 54 8.92 1.27 14.08
C ILE A 54 8.09 0.26 13.25
N TRP A 55 6.76 0.35 13.33
CA TRP A 55 5.87 -0.56 12.61
C TRP A 55 5.75 -0.25 11.11
N ASN A 56 6.32 0.87 10.63
CA ASN A 56 6.41 1.16 9.21
C ASN A 56 7.52 0.29 8.57
N GLY A 57 7.21 -0.44 7.51
CA GLY A 57 8.18 -1.28 6.78
C GLY A 57 8.14 -1.07 5.27
N GLY A 58 7.19 -0.27 4.78
CA GLY A 58 7.02 -0.05 3.35
C GLY A 58 7.86 1.09 2.78
N ARG A 59 8.47 1.93 3.65
CA ARG A 59 9.25 3.13 3.25
C ARG A 59 10.35 3.41 4.26
N PRO A 60 11.47 3.98 3.82
CA PRO A 60 12.47 4.52 4.73
C PRO A 60 11.89 5.61 5.64
N PRO A 61 12.44 5.80 6.86
CA PRO A 61 11.86 6.69 7.88
C PRO A 61 11.83 8.18 7.50
N TYR A 62 12.68 8.63 6.59
CA TYR A 62 12.83 10.05 6.23
C TYR A 62 11.83 10.57 5.18
N TYR A 63 10.92 9.73 4.68
CA TYR A 63 9.95 10.15 3.65
C TYR A 63 8.61 10.66 4.20
N ASN A 64 8.45 10.74 5.50
CA ASN A 64 7.16 11.09 6.10
C ASN A 64 7.21 12.42 6.84
N ASP A 65 6.34 13.35 6.46
CA ASP A 65 6.09 14.55 7.26
C ASP A 65 5.45 14.18 8.60
N SER A 66 6.08 14.61 9.67
CA SER A 66 5.76 14.18 11.04
C SER A 66 4.42 14.66 11.59
N MET A 67 3.71 15.55 10.91
CA MET A 67 2.47 16.13 11.44
C MET A 67 1.40 16.29 10.36
N VAL A 68 0.21 15.78 10.67
CA VAL A 68 -0.99 16.08 9.87
C VAL A 68 -1.35 17.55 10.06
N SER A 69 -1.20 18.37 9.04
CA SER A 69 -1.52 19.79 9.09
C SER A 69 -3.01 20.01 9.43
N ASN A 70 -3.35 21.18 9.98
CA ASN A 70 -4.76 21.53 10.22
C ASN A 70 -5.59 21.50 8.93
N LYS A 71 -4.99 21.91 7.79
CA LYS A 71 -5.62 21.82 6.47
C LYS A 71 -5.93 20.38 6.08
N THR A 72 -5.00 19.48 6.34
CA THR A 72 -5.18 18.03 6.11
C THR A 72 -6.29 17.46 6.99
N LYS A 73 -6.33 17.83 8.29
CA LYS A 73 -7.39 17.40 9.22
C LYS A 73 -8.77 17.89 8.75
N GLN A 74 -8.85 19.15 8.28
CA GLN A 74 -10.10 19.71 7.79
C GLN A 74 -10.55 19.04 6.49
N TYR A 75 -9.62 18.74 5.60
CA TYR A 75 -9.90 18.02 4.36
C TYR A 75 -10.47 16.62 4.65
N TYR A 76 -9.89 15.88 5.60
CA TYR A 76 -10.41 14.55 6.00
C TYR A 76 -11.80 14.61 6.61
N LYS A 77 -12.13 15.70 7.32
CA LYS A 77 -13.50 15.91 7.84
C LYS A 77 -14.51 16.18 6.74
N ASN A 78 -14.09 16.82 5.65
CA ASN A 78 -14.94 17.19 4.53
C ASN A 78 -15.12 16.06 3.50
N ILE A 79 -14.24 15.07 3.55
CA ILE A 79 -14.34 13.83 2.75
C ILE A 79 -14.63 12.74 3.76
N ASP A 80 -15.78 12.12 3.66
CA ASP A 80 -16.15 10.96 4.46
C ASP A 80 -15.32 9.72 4.06
N ALA A 81 -14.01 9.79 4.35
CA ALA A 81 -13.01 8.80 3.97
C ALA A 81 -12.34 8.21 5.20
N HIS A 82 -12.16 6.89 5.18
CA HIS A 82 -11.48 6.17 6.23
C HIS A 82 -9.97 6.42 6.24
N LYS A 83 -9.34 6.17 7.37
CA LYS A 83 -7.90 6.25 7.57
C LYS A 83 -7.31 4.86 7.77
N TYR A 84 -6.24 4.55 7.05
CA TYR A 84 -5.50 3.31 7.24
C TYR A 84 -4.04 3.59 7.58
N LEU A 85 -3.61 3.19 8.78
CA LEU A 85 -2.20 3.25 9.15
C LEU A 85 -1.46 2.08 8.47
N THR A 86 -0.28 2.38 7.92
CA THR A 86 0.55 1.40 7.21
C THR A 86 1.61 0.86 8.15
N TYR A 87 1.34 -0.29 8.75
CA TYR A 87 2.18 -0.98 9.71
C TYR A 87 2.73 -2.26 9.09
N THR A 88 3.59 -2.08 8.09
CA THR A 88 4.05 -3.15 7.21
C THR A 88 5.45 -3.67 7.54
N ASN A 89 6.03 -3.27 8.68
CA ASN A 89 7.26 -3.86 9.18
C ASN A 89 6.97 -5.27 9.71
N TYR A 90 7.63 -6.29 9.14
CA TYR A 90 7.48 -7.66 9.57
C TYR A 90 8.18 -7.96 10.92
N LEU A 91 9.00 -7.01 11.41
CA LEU A 91 9.64 -7.04 12.74
C LEU A 91 8.80 -6.30 13.81
N ALA A 92 7.66 -5.75 13.45
CA ALA A 92 6.83 -4.92 14.34
C ALA A 92 6.39 -5.64 15.62
N GLY A 93 6.26 -6.96 15.58
CA GLY A 93 5.86 -7.77 16.72
C GLY A 93 6.87 -7.80 17.88
N ASP A 94 8.14 -7.42 17.63
CA ASP A 94 9.16 -7.29 18.67
C ASP A 94 9.10 -5.91 19.37
N TYR A 95 8.29 -4.96 18.84
CA TYR A 95 8.19 -3.57 19.27
C TYR A 95 6.73 -3.14 19.49
N LEU A 96 5.92 -3.99 20.14
CA LEU A 96 4.50 -3.71 20.38
C LEU A 96 4.26 -2.48 21.29
N ASP A 97 5.27 -2.05 22.01
CA ASP A 97 5.27 -0.88 22.88
C ASP A 97 5.71 0.43 22.18
N ASP A 98 5.95 0.41 20.83
CA ASP A 98 6.34 1.62 20.10
C ASP A 98 5.35 2.76 20.36
N PRO A 99 5.81 3.86 21.03
CA PRO A 99 4.94 4.93 21.49
C PRO A 99 4.33 5.72 20.33
N VAL A 100 5.07 5.88 19.24
CA VAL A 100 4.63 6.65 18.05
C VAL A 100 3.47 5.93 17.37
N SER A 101 3.63 4.64 17.15
CA SER A 101 2.60 3.81 16.50
C SER A 101 1.35 3.67 17.37
N ASN A 102 1.53 3.44 18.68
CA ASN A 102 0.40 3.35 19.61
C ASN A 102 -0.35 4.69 19.76
N LEU A 103 0.35 5.82 19.71
CA LEU A 103 -0.30 7.14 19.72
C LEU A 103 -1.13 7.35 18.46
N ALA A 104 -0.60 6.95 17.29
CA ALA A 104 -1.32 7.09 16.04
C ALA A 104 -2.59 6.21 15.99
N LEU A 105 -2.57 5.01 16.58
CA LEU A 105 -3.77 4.17 16.70
C LEU A 105 -4.91 4.85 17.46
N LYS A 106 -4.60 5.67 18.46
CA LYS A 106 -5.61 6.42 19.24
C LYS A 106 -6.33 7.49 18.42
N MET A 107 -5.78 7.87 17.26
CA MET A 107 -6.41 8.84 16.34
C MET A 107 -7.43 8.18 15.40
N LEU A 108 -7.51 6.86 15.36
CA LEU A 108 -8.41 6.12 14.52
C LEU A 108 -9.80 6.00 15.13
N SER A 109 -10.81 6.05 14.29
CA SER A 109 -12.21 5.84 14.65
C SER A 109 -12.67 4.43 14.25
N LYS A 110 -13.88 4.06 14.64
CA LYS A 110 -14.54 2.86 14.15
C LYS A 110 -14.54 2.85 12.61
N ASP A 111 -14.24 1.70 12.03
CA ASP A 111 -14.14 1.47 10.57
C ASP A 111 -12.91 2.07 9.87
N ASP A 112 -12.10 2.88 10.56
CA ASP A 112 -10.71 3.09 10.17
C ASP A 112 -9.91 1.79 10.34
N GLY A 113 -8.69 1.73 9.84
CA GLY A 113 -7.98 0.47 9.88
C GLY A 113 -6.46 0.56 9.84
N VAL A 114 -5.88 -0.62 9.74
CA VAL A 114 -4.44 -0.82 9.67
C VAL A 114 -4.09 -1.81 8.56
N ILE A 115 -2.99 -1.55 7.85
CA ILE A 115 -2.39 -2.44 6.86
C ILE A 115 -1.20 -3.10 7.54
N ILE A 116 -1.23 -4.43 7.69
CA ILE A 116 -0.34 -5.16 8.62
C ILE A 116 0.41 -6.26 7.89
N THR A 117 1.65 -6.51 8.33
CA THR A 117 2.48 -7.64 7.90
C THR A 117 2.66 -8.66 9.02
N ASP A 118 3.08 -8.23 10.21
CA ASP A 118 3.44 -9.10 11.32
C ASP A 118 2.22 -9.68 12.04
N GLU A 119 2.23 -11.01 12.28
CA GLU A 119 1.11 -11.72 12.93
C GLU A 119 0.97 -11.39 14.43
N ARG A 120 2.06 -11.08 15.12
CA ARG A 120 2.01 -10.70 16.55
C ARG A 120 1.39 -9.32 16.67
N LEU A 121 1.75 -8.39 15.77
CA LEU A 121 1.11 -7.10 15.69
C LEU A 121 -0.37 -7.24 15.32
N HIS A 122 -0.72 -8.11 14.37
CA HIS A 122 -2.12 -8.37 14.03
C HIS A 122 -2.94 -8.84 15.24
N LYS A 123 -2.43 -9.82 15.99
CA LYS A 123 -3.07 -10.30 17.22
C LYS A 123 -3.20 -9.18 18.27
N TYR A 124 -2.18 -8.36 18.43
CA TYR A 124 -2.21 -7.20 19.32
C TYR A 124 -3.32 -6.21 18.94
N ILE A 125 -3.41 -5.83 17.65
CA ILE A 125 -4.44 -4.92 17.14
C ILE A 125 -5.83 -5.51 17.32
N ARG A 126 -6.05 -6.77 16.97
CA ARG A 126 -7.35 -7.43 17.14
C ARG A 126 -7.81 -7.47 18.58
N LYS A 127 -6.89 -7.69 19.52
CA LYS A 127 -7.17 -7.72 20.97
C LYS A 127 -7.45 -6.32 21.53
N THR A 128 -6.60 -5.34 21.18
CA THR A 128 -6.62 -4.01 21.81
C THR A 128 -7.59 -3.05 21.13
N TYR A 129 -7.76 -3.17 19.83
CA TYR A 129 -8.58 -2.28 18.99
C TYR A 129 -9.54 -3.08 18.08
N PRO A 130 -10.47 -3.87 18.65
CA PRO A 130 -11.29 -4.84 17.91
C PRO A 130 -12.24 -4.19 16.87
N LYS A 131 -12.45 -2.87 16.96
CA LYS A 131 -13.31 -2.13 16.00
C LYS A 131 -12.58 -1.67 14.75
N LEU A 132 -11.25 -1.70 14.75
CA LEU A 132 -10.46 -1.33 13.59
C LEU A 132 -10.48 -2.44 12.54
N LYS A 133 -10.53 -2.03 11.28
CA LYS A 133 -10.38 -2.95 10.15
C LYS A 133 -8.92 -3.33 9.97
N THR A 134 -8.67 -4.57 9.60
CA THR A 134 -7.32 -5.05 9.29
C THR A 134 -7.21 -5.44 7.82
N LYS A 135 -6.06 -5.12 7.22
CA LYS A 135 -5.75 -5.42 5.83
C LYS A 135 -4.39 -6.11 5.74
N ALA A 136 -4.33 -7.30 5.13
CA ALA A 136 -3.05 -7.95 4.85
C ALA A 136 -2.28 -7.15 3.79
N SER A 137 -0.99 -6.88 4.04
CA SER A 137 -0.15 -6.06 3.17
C SER A 137 0.50 -6.87 2.05
N VAL A 138 0.94 -6.19 0.97
CA VAL A 138 1.80 -6.79 -0.05
C VAL A 138 3.11 -7.31 0.55
N VAL A 139 3.67 -6.60 1.54
CA VAL A 139 4.90 -7.04 2.22
C VAL A 139 4.71 -8.40 2.89
N LYS A 140 3.56 -8.61 3.57
CA LYS A 140 3.22 -9.92 4.15
C LYS A 140 3.21 -11.02 3.09
N ILE A 141 2.53 -10.76 2.00
CA ILE A 141 2.38 -11.73 0.91
C ILE A 141 3.76 -12.07 0.31
N THR A 142 4.59 -11.06 0.05
CA THR A 142 5.96 -11.26 -0.44
C THR A 142 6.80 -12.10 0.53
N LYS A 143 6.70 -11.83 1.85
CA LYS A 143 7.48 -12.55 2.87
C LYS A 143 7.04 -13.99 3.05
N GLU A 144 5.74 -14.27 2.96
CA GLU A 144 5.19 -15.60 3.16
C GLU A 144 5.19 -16.46 1.87
N GLN A 145 5.02 -15.80 0.72
CA GLN A 145 4.93 -16.44 -0.61
C GLN A 145 5.76 -15.65 -1.65
N PRO A 146 7.08 -15.70 -1.57
CA PRO A 146 7.95 -14.85 -2.40
C PRO A 146 7.91 -15.19 -3.90
N ASN A 147 7.70 -16.45 -4.25
CA ASN A 147 7.78 -16.93 -5.64
C ASN A 147 6.40 -17.07 -6.28
N GLU A 148 5.59 -17.99 -5.77
CA GLU A 148 4.27 -18.31 -6.30
C GLU A 148 3.21 -18.17 -5.21
N ARG A 149 2.07 -17.64 -5.58
CA ARG A 149 0.91 -17.43 -4.72
C ARG A 149 -0.28 -18.19 -5.30
N SER A 150 -1.07 -18.79 -4.42
CA SER A 150 -2.27 -19.52 -4.82
C SER A 150 -3.54 -18.80 -4.34
N ALA A 151 -4.66 -19.10 -4.98
CA ALA A 151 -5.96 -18.62 -4.54
C ALA A 151 -6.30 -19.13 -3.13
N GLU A 152 -5.87 -20.34 -2.78
CA GLU A 152 -6.04 -20.88 -1.43
C GLU A 152 -5.35 -20.02 -0.37
N TYR A 153 -4.09 -19.58 -0.63
CA TYR A 153 -3.39 -18.68 0.25
C TYR A 153 -4.14 -17.35 0.46
N TYR A 154 -4.64 -16.74 -0.62
CA TYR A 154 -5.47 -15.53 -0.52
C TYR A 154 -6.76 -15.78 0.24
N ASN A 155 -7.40 -16.92 0.05
CA ASN A 155 -8.60 -17.32 0.79
C ASN A 155 -8.33 -17.50 2.28
N GLN A 156 -7.18 -18.07 2.68
CA GLN A 156 -6.75 -18.15 4.08
C GLN A 156 -6.48 -16.77 4.70
N LEU A 157 -5.95 -15.83 3.93
CA LEU A 157 -5.82 -14.44 4.39
C LEU A 157 -7.19 -13.78 4.61
N LEU A 158 -8.16 -14.01 3.71
CA LEU A 158 -9.53 -13.50 3.87
C LEU A 158 -10.26 -14.07 5.09
N ASP A 159 -9.86 -15.22 5.62
CA ASP A 159 -10.40 -15.76 6.88
C ASP A 159 -9.92 -15.00 8.11
N ARG A 160 -8.76 -14.35 8.02
CA ARG A 160 -8.10 -13.68 9.15
C ARG A 160 -8.18 -12.16 9.12
N TYR A 161 -8.22 -11.57 7.92
CA TYR A 161 -8.20 -10.12 7.70
C TYR A 161 -9.53 -9.64 7.13
N ASP A 162 -9.94 -8.40 7.44
CA ASP A 162 -11.15 -7.80 6.84
C ASP A 162 -10.97 -7.56 5.33
N TYR A 163 -9.76 -7.22 4.91
CA TYR A 163 -9.36 -7.00 3.52
C TYR A 163 -7.98 -7.57 3.24
N ILE A 164 -7.68 -7.82 1.98
CA ILE A 164 -6.33 -8.18 1.52
C ILE A 164 -5.90 -7.27 0.37
N LEU A 165 -4.60 -7.01 0.24
CA LEU A 165 -4.04 -6.51 -1.01
C LEU A 165 -3.67 -7.71 -1.89
N LEU A 166 -4.06 -7.68 -3.16
CA LEU A 166 -3.51 -8.61 -4.14
C LEU A 166 -2.03 -8.27 -4.38
N HIS A 167 -1.17 -9.27 -4.54
CA HIS A 167 0.22 -9.00 -4.89
C HIS A 167 0.28 -8.41 -6.31
N PRO A 168 1.06 -7.34 -6.56
CA PRO A 168 1.05 -6.67 -7.87
C PRO A 168 1.42 -7.57 -9.05
N ASP A 169 2.25 -8.59 -8.84
CA ASP A 169 2.60 -9.56 -9.89
C ASP A 169 1.40 -10.43 -10.31
N ASP A 170 0.38 -10.56 -9.45
CA ASP A 170 -0.80 -11.39 -9.69
C ASP A 170 -1.98 -10.58 -10.27
N ASN A 171 -1.83 -9.26 -10.42
CA ASN A 171 -2.91 -8.39 -10.93
C ASN A 171 -3.43 -8.77 -12.32
N THR A 172 -2.66 -9.50 -13.10
CA THR A 172 -3.02 -9.96 -14.45
C THR A 172 -3.30 -11.45 -14.53
N ASP A 173 -3.20 -12.17 -13.42
CA ASP A 173 -3.55 -13.60 -13.36
C ASP A 173 -5.04 -13.75 -13.08
N LEU A 174 -5.83 -13.71 -14.15
CA LEU A 174 -7.29 -13.78 -14.04
C LEU A 174 -7.77 -15.15 -13.55
N ASP A 175 -7.05 -16.22 -13.89
CA ASP A 175 -7.40 -17.58 -13.46
C ASP A 175 -7.24 -17.73 -11.93
N LEU A 176 -6.17 -17.21 -11.38
CA LEU A 176 -5.96 -17.14 -9.93
C LEU A 176 -7.07 -16.30 -9.27
N ILE A 177 -7.34 -15.11 -9.82
CA ILE A 177 -8.29 -14.16 -9.23
C ILE A 177 -9.71 -14.75 -9.19
N THR A 178 -10.15 -15.47 -10.22
CA THR A 178 -11.50 -16.10 -10.25
C THR A 178 -11.71 -17.11 -9.13
N GLN A 179 -10.65 -17.69 -8.58
CA GLN A 179 -10.70 -18.68 -7.52
C GLN A 179 -10.70 -18.05 -6.10
N ILE A 180 -10.53 -16.73 -5.99
CA ILE A 180 -10.62 -16.02 -4.70
C ILE A 180 -12.08 -15.89 -4.29
N LYS A 181 -12.42 -16.38 -3.11
CA LYS A 181 -13.80 -16.55 -2.63
C LYS A 181 -14.61 -15.25 -2.45
N ASP A 182 -13.94 -14.10 -2.22
CA ASP A 182 -14.62 -12.81 -1.99
C ASP A 182 -13.82 -11.64 -2.55
N LEU A 183 -14.04 -11.33 -3.82
CA LEU A 183 -13.36 -10.23 -4.53
C LEU A 183 -13.77 -8.84 -4.02
N SER A 184 -14.88 -8.70 -3.30
CA SER A 184 -15.28 -7.42 -2.71
C SER A 184 -14.34 -6.96 -1.59
N ARG A 185 -13.59 -7.89 -1.00
CA ARG A 185 -12.59 -7.65 0.05
C ARG A 185 -11.15 -7.62 -0.47
N VAL A 186 -10.97 -7.74 -1.78
CA VAL A 186 -9.65 -7.63 -2.42
C VAL A 186 -9.41 -6.20 -2.88
N GLU A 187 -8.27 -5.64 -2.51
CA GLU A 187 -7.78 -4.35 -2.99
C GLU A 187 -6.59 -4.55 -3.92
N VAL A 188 -6.57 -3.87 -5.06
CA VAL A 188 -5.53 -3.98 -6.07
C VAL A 188 -4.70 -2.69 -6.12
N LEU A 189 -3.38 -2.81 -6.05
CA LEU A 189 -2.44 -1.71 -6.26
C LEU A 189 -2.19 -1.55 -7.77
N ILE A 190 -2.73 -0.46 -8.36
CA ILE A 190 -2.79 -0.30 -9.82
C ILE A 190 -1.61 0.46 -10.45
N ASP A 191 -0.75 1.07 -9.65
CA ASP A 191 0.35 1.91 -10.14
C ASP A 191 1.69 1.61 -9.44
N GLU A 192 1.94 0.33 -9.11
CA GLU A 192 3.21 -0.05 -8.52
C GLU A 192 4.33 0.13 -9.55
N ARG A 193 5.29 0.99 -9.23
CA ARG A 193 6.42 1.31 -10.10
C ARG A 193 7.62 0.37 -9.92
N CYS A 194 7.37 -0.84 -9.49
CA CYS A 194 8.37 -1.89 -9.45
C CYS A 194 8.30 -2.73 -10.72
N THR A 195 9.34 -3.50 -11.02
CA THR A 195 9.30 -4.48 -12.11
C THR A 195 8.55 -5.73 -11.71
N ARG A 196 7.89 -6.36 -12.69
CA ARG A 196 7.25 -7.67 -12.49
C ARG A 196 8.29 -8.70 -12.06
N ASN A 197 7.90 -9.63 -11.19
CA ASN A 197 8.77 -10.69 -10.67
C ASN A 197 10.14 -10.19 -10.19
N CYS A 198 10.17 -9.04 -9.50
CA CYS A 198 11.40 -8.44 -9.01
C CYS A 198 12.10 -9.37 -8.00
N ARG A 199 13.25 -9.92 -8.39
CA ARG A 199 14.03 -10.88 -7.58
C ARG A 199 14.61 -10.30 -6.29
N VAL A 200 14.68 -8.97 -6.19
CA VAL A 200 15.23 -8.27 -5.01
C VAL A 200 14.15 -7.57 -4.18
N ARG A 201 12.88 -7.83 -4.46
CA ARG A 201 11.76 -7.20 -3.74
C ARG A 201 11.77 -7.56 -2.25
N ASP A 202 12.06 -8.80 -1.94
CA ASP A 202 12.14 -9.29 -0.56
C ASP A 202 13.26 -8.58 0.21
N LEU A 203 14.47 -8.54 -0.35
CA LEU A 203 15.60 -7.78 0.23
C LEU A 203 15.27 -6.29 0.39
N HIS A 204 14.55 -5.68 -0.57
CA HIS A 204 14.11 -4.30 -0.45
C HIS A 204 13.21 -4.10 0.78
N TYR A 205 12.30 -5.03 1.05
CA TYR A 205 11.47 -4.98 2.25
C TYR A 205 12.27 -5.22 3.53
N ASP A 206 13.30 -6.09 3.50
CA ASP A 206 14.21 -6.29 4.62
C ASP A 206 14.94 -5.00 4.99
N ILE A 207 15.55 -4.34 4.01
CA ILE A 207 16.27 -3.08 4.22
C ILE A 207 15.32 -2.01 4.80
N ASN A 208 14.11 -1.88 4.25
CA ASN A 208 13.13 -0.94 4.78
C ASN A 208 12.71 -1.27 6.22
N ALA A 209 12.50 -2.53 6.54
CA ALA A 209 12.15 -2.97 7.88
C ALA A 209 13.26 -2.64 8.88
N GLN A 210 14.50 -3.02 8.55
CA GLN A 210 15.68 -2.76 9.37
C GLN A 210 15.93 -1.24 9.55
N SER A 211 15.69 -0.43 8.51
CA SER A 211 15.87 1.02 8.58
C SER A 211 14.92 1.70 9.58
N ASN A 212 13.78 1.08 9.89
CA ASN A 212 12.76 1.63 10.77
C ASN A 212 12.86 1.14 12.23
N ILE A 213 13.72 0.17 12.54
CA ILE A 213 13.97 -0.27 13.92
C ILE A 213 15.17 0.47 14.53
N PRO A 214 15.36 0.41 15.88
CA PRO A 214 16.52 1.01 16.53
C PRO A 214 17.85 0.51 15.95
N ILE A 215 18.82 1.41 15.79
CA ILE A 215 20.13 1.09 15.15
C ILE A 215 20.81 -0.11 15.80
N ARG A 216 20.76 -0.20 17.13
CA ARG A 216 21.38 -1.30 17.91
C ARG A 216 20.79 -2.70 17.60
N ASP A 217 19.57 -2.74 17.06
CA ASP A 217 18.83 -3.98 16.82
C ASP A 217 18.87 -4.37 15.32
N ARG A 218 19.52 -3.56 14.48
CA ARG A 218 19.60 -3.78 13.03
C ARG A 218 20.55 -4.91 12.68
N ASP A 219 20.15 -5.70 11.70
CA ASP A 219 21.05 -6.67 11.07
C ASP A 219 22.02 -5.95 10.12
N SER A 220 23.30 -5.90 10.50
CA SER A 220 24.35 -5.27 9.72
C SER A 220 24.52 -5.89 8.33
N ASN A 221 24.38 -7.23 8.21
CA ASN A 221 24.53 -7.91 6.93
C ASN A 221 23.44 -7.50 5.93
N ILE A 222 22.22 -7.22 6.40
CA ILE A 222 21.13 -6.71 5.57
C ILE A 222 21.42 -5.26 5.19
N MET A 223 21.81 -4.42 6.14
CA MET A 223 22.04 -2.99 5.91
C MET A 223 23.22 -2.72 4.98
N GLU A 224 24.28 -3.52 5.02
CA GLU A 224 25.42 -3.43 4.10
C GLU A 224 25.00 -3.68 2.63
N GLN A 225 23.90 -4.38 2.40
CA GLN A 225 23.40 -4.64 1.04
C GLN A 225 22.63 -3.45 0.44
N GLU A 226 22.29 -2.42 1.23
CA GLU A 226 21.47 -1.30 0.74
C GLU A 226 22.08 -0.61 -0.47
N GLY A 227 23.34 -0.19 -0.38
CA GLY A 227 24.02 0.47 -1.50
C GLY A 227 24.12 -0.41 -2.74
N THR A 228 24.39 -1.71 -2.56
CA THR A 228 24.47 -2.68 -3.64
C THR A 228 23.10 -2.95 -4.26
N LEU A 229 22.04 -3.01 -3.45
CA LEU A 229 20.67 -3.15 -3.93
C LEU A 229 20.33 -2.05 -4.94
N TRP A 230 20.53 -0.80 -4.55
CA TRP A 230 20.15 0.34 -5.38
C TRP A 230 21.03 0.50 -6.62
N SER A 231 22.35 0.37 -6.48
CA SER A 231 23.30 0.62 -7.56
C SER A 231 23.41 -0.55 -8.56
N LYS A 232 23.20 -1.78 -8.11
CA LYS A 232 23.52 -2.97 -8.91
C LYS A 232 22.32 -3.85 -9.24
N TYR A 233 21.40 -4.04 -8.31
CA TYR A 233 20.35 -5.06 -8.44
C TYR A 233 18.96 -4.48 -8.73
N CYS A 234 18.64 -3.26 -8.28
CA CYS A 234 17.33 -2.69 -8.51
C CYS A 234 17.14 -2.34 -9.99
N PRO A 235 16.26 -3.04 -10.73
CA PRO A 235 16.09 -2.79 -12.17
C PRO A 235 15.47 -1.42 -12.46
N ARG A 236 14.82 -0.80 -11.47
CA ARG A 236 14.19 0.53 -11.60
C ARG A 236 15.21 1.63 -11.91
N GLU A 237 16.37 1.59 -11.26
CA GLU A 237 17.45 2.57 -11.53
C GLU A 237 18.01 2.41 -12.96
N LYS A 238 18.08 1.18 -13.45
CA LYS A 238 18.52 0.89 -14.83
C LYS A 238 17.49 1.29 -15.88
N ALA A 239 16.21 1.35 -15.51
CA ALA A 239 15.11 1.71 -16.38
C ALA A 239 15.12 3.16 -16.83
N VAL A 240 15.70 4.06 -16.07
CA VAL A 240 15.81 5.48 -16.41
C VAL A 240 16.81 5.73 -17.53
N VAL A 241 17.79 4.85 -17.72
CA VAL A 241 18.84 4.95 -18.75
C VAL A 241 18.35 4.57 -20.15
N LEU A 242 17.24 3.84 -20.26
CA LEU A 242 16.72 3.30 -21.51
C LEU A 242 15.71 4.21 -22.22
N LYS A 243 15.71 5.50 -21.96
CA LYS A 243 14.77 6.47 -22.58
C LYS A 243 14.76 6.49 -24.11
N ASN A 244 15.79 5.95 -24.76
CA ASN A 244 15.95 5.91 -26.23
C ASN A 244 16.11 4.49 -26.81
N GLY A 245 16.06 3.45 -25.99
CA GLY A 245 16.13 2.05 -26.42
C GLY A 245 14.78 1.36 -26.34
N LYS A 246 14.52 0.45 -27.28
CA LYS A 246 13.26 -0.26 -27.45
C LYS A 246 12.91 -1.30 -26.36
N GLU A 247 13.64 -1.39 -25.27
CA GLU A 247 13.29 -2.30 -24.17
C GLU A 247 12.25 -1.65 -23.26
N LYS A 248 11.03 -2.09 -23.42
CA LYS A 248 9.91 -1.76 -22.53
C LYS A 248 10.11 -2.54 -21.23
N LEU A 249 10.44 -1.83 -20.14
CA LEU A 249 10.42 -2.45 -18.83
C LEU A 249 9.00 -2.92 -18.51
N ASP A 250 8.89 -4.14 -18.05
CA ASP A 250 7.64 -4.68 -17.55
C ASP A 250 7.38 -4.11 -16.14
N ILE A 251 6.79 -2.91 -16.13
CA ILE A 251 6.44 -2.19 -14.89
C ILE A 251 5.04 -2.66 -14.48
N LEU A 252 4.83 -2.80 -13.17
CA LEU A 252 3.56 -3.22 -12.55
C LEU A 252 2.51 -2.10 -12.50
N VAL A 253 2.50 -1.22 -13.49
CA VAL A 253 1.43 -0.24 -13.68
C VAL A 253 0.37 -0.87 -14.58
N ASN A 254 -0.82 -1.08 -14.02
CA ASN A 254 -1.94 -1.64 -14.78
C ASN A 254 -2.41 -0.68 -15.87
N THR A 255 -2.68 -1.21 -17.04
CA THR A 255 -3.36 -0.51 -18.12
C THR A 255 -4.84 -0.30 -17.79
N LEU A 256 -5.52 0.57 -18.53
CA LEU A 256 -6.95 0.77 -18.36
C LEU A 256 -7.76 -0.50 -18.67
N ASP A 257 -7.32 -1.29 -19.64
CA ASP A 257 -7.96 -2.55 -20.02
C ASP A 257 -7.81 -3.59 -18.89
N GLU A 258 -6.62 -3.74 -18.30
CA GLU A 258 -6.40 -4.60 -17.14
C GLU A 258 -7.25 -4.18 -15.92
N ILE A 259 -7.39 -2.87 -15.67
CA ILE A 259 -8.27 -2.36 -14.60
C ILE A 259 -9.73 -2.67 -14.93
N GLN A 260 -10.13 -2.58 -16.20
CA GLN A 260 -11.48 -2.94 -16.63
C GLN A 260 -11.76 -4.43 -16.43
N ASP A 261 -10.80 -5.29 -16.74
CA ASP A 261 -10.93 -6.74 -16.54
C ASP A 261 -11.09 -7.06 -15.05
N LEU A 262 -10.26 -6.51 -14.19
CA LEU A 262 -10.37 -6.64 -12.73
C LEU A 262 -11.74 -6.16 -12.22
N TYR A 263 -12.23 -5.04 -12.74
CA TYR A 263 -13.54 -4.52 -12.39
C TYR A 263 -14.68 -5.45 -12.84
N ASN A 264 -14.60 -5.99 -14.06
CA ASN A 264 -15.58 -6.92 -14.61
C ASN A 264 -15.66 -8.21 -13.79
N MET A 265 -14.52 -8.67 -13.26
CA MET A 265 -14.44 -9.83 -12.37
C MET A 265 -15.08 -9.61 -10.99
N GLY A 266 -15.30 -8.39 -10.58
CA GLY A 266 -15.90 -8.08 -9.27
C GLY A 266 -15.01 -7.31 -8.30
N ILE A 267 -13.78 -7.01 -8.65
CA ILE A 267 -12.92 -6.13 -7.83
C ILE A 267 -13.47 -4.70 -7.86
N ARG A 268 -13.54 -4.10 -6.66
CA ARG A 268 -14.11 -2.76 -6.48
C ARG A 268 -13.16 -1.80 -5.75
N ARG A 269 -12.03 -2.28 -5.25
CA ARG A 269 -11.08 -1.52 -4.45
C ARG A 269 -9.77 -1.36 -5.18
N PHE A 270 -9.44 -0.12 -5.52
CA PHE A 270 -8.21 0.23 -6.23
C PHE A 270 -7.35 1.16 -5.38
N LYS A 271 -6.09 0.82 -5.27
CA LYS A 271 -5.11 1.56 -4.47
C LYS A 271 -4.05 2.17 -5.38
N THR A 272 -3.60 3.38 -5.04
CA THR A 272 -2.45 4.01 -5.70
C THR A 272 -1.23 4.01 -4.77
N SER A 273 -0.03 3.85 -5.32
CA SER A 273 1.21 3.72 -4.55
C SER A 273 1.72 5.06 -4.02
N GLY A 274 1.42 6.15 -4.70
CA GLY A 274 1.95 7.48 -4.39
C GLY A 274 3.47 7.58 -4.48
N ARG A 275 4.11 6.67 -5.19
CA ARG A 275 5.53 6.73 -5.43
C ARG A 275 5.81 7.63 -6.62
N GLY A 276 6.40 8.76 -6.35
CA GLY A 276 7.13 9.60 -7.28
C GLY A 276 6.25 10.40 -8.24
N SER A 277 6.30 11.56 -7.99
CA SER A 277 6.32 12.66 -8.97
C SER A 277 7.66 13.33 -8.84
#